data_d1e39262330db97457ccbfc010bfa0ba
#
_entry.id   d1e39262330db97457ccbfc010bfa0ba
#
_cell.length_a   1.000
_cell.length_b   1.000
_cell.length_c   1.000
_cell.angle_alpha   90.00
_cell.angle_beta   90.00
_cell.angle_gamma   90.00
#
_symmetry.space_group_name_H-M   'P 1'
#
loop_
_entity.id
_entity.type
_entity.pdbx_description
1 polymer ?
#
loop_
_entity_poly.entity_id
_entity_poly.type
_entity_poly.pdbx_seq_one_letter_code
_entity_poly.pdbx_strand_id
1 'polypeptide(L)'
;MKVKEICDYSGSTLLGMNGGMVESPDSKRIIYARKADLTKSETEIWICDRDFENHRKVYDVHCGNHNGPSATFITNSLIVFRDVEFEGIAGKEPSICVFRILDVDTGEVKYKIRGKESHCA
;
A
#
# COMPACT_ATOMS: atom_id res chain seq x y z
N MET A 1 7.00 5.64 -31.55
CA MET A 1 6.13 5.24 -30.41
C MET A 1 5.75 6.47 -29.62
N LYS A 2 4.47 6.61 -29.33
CA LYS A 2 4.01 7.68 -28.46
C LYS A 2 3.88 7.15 -27.03
N VAL A 3 4.38 7.91 -26.08
CA VAL A 3 4.21 7.60 -24.64
C VAL A 3 3.03 8.41 -24.14
N LYS A 4 2.08 7.74 -23.52
CA LYS A 4 0.91 8.38 -22.90
C LYS A 4 1.18 8.51 -21.41
N GLU A 5 1.09 9.74 -20.90
CA GLU A 5 1.06 9.96 -19.45
C GLU A 5 -0.35 9.66 -18.94
N ILE A 6 -0.44 8.77 -17.94
CA ILE A 6 -1.74 8.29 -17.44
C ILE A 6 -2.23 9.16 -16.30
N CYS A 7 -1.33 9.56 -15.43
CA CYS A 7 -1.65 10.47 -14.33
C CYS A 7 -0.38 11.21 -13.91
N ASP A 8 -0.57 12.38 -13.36
CA ASP A 8 0.53 13.22 -12.89
C ASP A 8 0.50 13.29 -11.35
N TYR A 9 1.50 12.71 -10.74
CA TYR A 9 1.73 12.81 -9.31
C TYR A 9 2.95 13.69 -9.00
N SER A 10 3.18 14.73 -9.83
CA SER A 10 4.25 15.70 -9.54
C SER A 10 4.07 16.25 -8.13
N GLY A 11 5.14 16.35 -7.38
CA GLY A 11 5.09 16.70 -5.97
C GLY A 11 4.85 15.52 -5.02
N SER A 12 4.68 14.31 -5.56
CA SER A 12 4.61 13.09 -4.75
C SER A 12 5.74 12.15 -5.14
N THR A 13 6.00 11.19 -4.27
CA THR A 13 6.94 10.11 -4.55
C THR A 13 6.19 8.82 -4.75
N LEU A 14 6.44 8.15 -5.86
CA LEU A 14 5.91 6.81 -6.09
C LEU A 14 6.88 5.80 -5.48
N LEU A 15 6.37 4.93 -4.65
CA LEU A 15 7.14 3.87 -4.01
C LEU A 15 6.84 2.54 -4.67
N GLY A 16 7.89 1.75 -4.86
CA GLY A 16 7.70 0.40 -5.39
C GLY A 16 6.98 -0.50 -4.39
N MET A 17 6.17 -1.39 -4.93
CA MET A 17 5.74 -2.59 -4.26
C MET A 17 6.76 -3.65 -4.64
N ASN A 18 7.47 -4.29 -3.83
CA ASN A 18 8.50 -5.28 -4.21
C ASN A 18 8.27 -5.90 -5.61
N GLY A 19 8.72 -5.20 -6.66
CA GLY A 19 8.45 -5.56 -8.03
C GLY A 19 7.59 -4.55 -8.79
N GLY A 20 7.31 -3.38 -8.24
CA GLY A 20 6.57 -2.31 -8.88
C GLY A 20 5.06 -2.39 -8.66
N MET A 21 4.29 -2.17 -9.72
CA MET A 21 2.85 -2.31 -9.68
C MET A 21 2.46 -3.79 -9.64
N VAL A 22 1.42 -4.12 -8.90
CA VAL A 22 0.97 -5.49 -8.71
C VAL A 22 -0.42 -5.66 -9.32
N GLU A 23 -0.55 -6.69 -10.15
CA GLU A 23 -1.76 -7.01 -10.88
C GLU A 23 -2.59 -8.03 -10.10
N SER A 24 -3.92 -7.88 -10.15
CA SER A 24 -4.83 -8.86 -9.56
C SER A 24 -4.76 -10.19 -10.32
N PRO A 25 -5.13 -11.33 -9.68
CA PRO A 25 -5.09 -12.64 -10.35
C PRO A 25 -5.89 -12.71 -11.64
N ASP A 26 -7.01 -12.00 -11.73
CA ASP A 26 -7.82 -11.94 -12.94
C ASP A 26 -7.34 -10.91 -13.97
N SER A 27 -6.23 -10.24 -13.68
CA SER A 27 -5.62 -9.23 -14.55
C SER A 27 -6.50 -8.00 -14.82
N LYS A 28 -7.49 -7.74 -14.00
CA LYS A 28 -8.42 -6.62 -14.21
C LYS A 28 -8.05 -5.36 -13.47
N ARG A 29 -7.26 -5.48 -12.39
CA ARG A 29 -6.91 -4.35 -11.53
C ARG A 29 -5.43 -4.35 -11.18
N ILE A 30 -4.93 -3.18 -10.85
CA ILE A 30 -3.53 -2.95 -10.48
C ILE A 30 -3.50 -2.16 -9.18
N ILE A 31 -2.62 -2.55 -8.25
CA ILE A 31 -2.33 -1.76 -7.05
C ILE A 31 -0.92 -1.19 -7.14
N TYR A 32 -0.74 -0.02 -6.56
CA TYR A 32 0.55 0.66 -6.51
C TYR A 32 0.61 1.53 -5.26
N ALA A 33 1.80 1.95 -4.88
CA ALA A 33 2.02 2.79 -3.70
C ALA A 33 2.42 4.20 -4.10
N ARG A 34 1.94 5.17 -3.33
CA ARG A 34 2.23 6.57 -3.52
C ARG A 34 2.49 7.22 -2.16
N LYS A 35 3.52 8.04 -2.08
CA LYS A 35 3.78 8.87 -0.90
C LYS A 35 3.59 10.33 -1.29
N ALA A 36 2.45 10.87 -0.92
CA ALA A 36 2.07 12.23 -1.30
C ALA A 36 2.81 13.30 -0.50
N ASP A 37 3.21 13.00 0.72
CA ASP A 37 3.87 13.94 1.62
C ASP A 37 5.04 13.26 2.31
N LEU A 38 6.27 13.64 1.94
CA LEU A 38 7.49 13.06 2.49
C LEU A 38 7.72 13.38 3.96
N THR A 39 6.98 14.35 4.52
CA THR A 39 7.10 14.70 5.94
C THR A 39 6.26 13.80 6.83
N LYS A 40 5.36 13.01 6.23
CA LYS A 40 4.47 12.10 6.96
C LYS A 40 4.98 10.67 6.89
N SER A 41 4.59 9.87 7.86
CA SER A 41 4.96 8.45 7.92
C SER A 41 4.07 7.57 7.06
N GLU A 42 2.92 8.08 6.63
CA GLU A 42 1.96 7.30 5.85
C GLU A 42 2.36 7.21 4.39
N THR A 43 2.13 6.04 3.82
CA THR A 43 2.20 5.77 2.39
C THR A 43 0.83 5.30 1.95
N GLU A 44 0.39 5.76 0.80
CA GLU A 44 -0.92 5.42 0.28
C GLU A 44 -0.85 4.21 -0.64
N ILE A 45 -1.78 3.27 -0.46
CA ILE A 45 -2.02 2.20 -1.43
C ILE A 45 -3.18 2.65 -2.32
N TRP A 46 -2.95 2.62 -3.62
CA TRP A 46 -3.92 2.98 -4.65
C TRP A 46 -4.25 1.78 -5.51
N ILE A 47 -5.45 1.80 -6.08
CA ILE A 47 -5.91 0.80 -7.03
C ILE A 47 -6.48 1.49 -8.26
N CYS A 48 -6.31 0.85 -9.40
CA CYS A 48 -6.91 1.30 -10.67
C CYS A 48 -7.28 0.09 -11.53
N ASP A 49 -8.01 0.35 -12.61
CA ASP A 49 -8.31 -0.67 -13.60
C ASP A 49 -7.06 -1.01 -14.43
N ARG A 50 -7.10 -2.14 -15.12
CA ARG A 50 -5.99 -2.62 -15.96
C ARG A 50 -5.60 -1.61 -17.04
N ASP A 51 -6.55 -0.83 -17.54
CA ASP A 51 -6.31 0.21 -18.55
C ASP A 51 -5.85 1.54 -17.94
N PHE A 52 -5.52 1.54 -16.64
CA PHE A 52 -5.06 2.69 -15.87
C PHE A 52 -6.10 3.80 -15.76
N GLU A 53 -7.34 3.42 -15.59
CA GLU A 53 -8.43 4.35 -15.30
C GLU A 53 -9.00 4.06 -13.91
N ASN A 54 -9.85 4.96 -13.43
CA ASN A 54 -10.58 4.84 -12.16
C ASN A 54 -9.64 4.63 -10.96
N HIS A 55 -8.66 5.51 -10.82
CA HIS A 55 -7.72 5.48 -9.69
C HIS A 55 -8.41 5.91 -8.40
N ARG A 56 -8.19 5.17 -7.33
CA ARG A 56 -8.66 5.57 -6.00
C ARG A 56 -7.72 5.06 -4.92
N LYS A 57 -7.68 5.80 -3.81
CA LYS A 57 -6.92 5.38 -2.64
C LYS A 57 -7.69 4.30 -1.89
N VAL A 58 -6.97 3.26 -1.46
CA VAL A 58 -7.53 2.13 -0.74
C VAL A 58 -7.22 2.20 0.75
N TYR A 59 -6.01 2.61 1.10
CA TYR A 59 -5.57 2.57 2.50
C TYR A 59 -4.34 3.45 2.72
N ASP A 60 -4.23 4.01 3.94
CA ASP A 60 -3.04 4.72 4.40
C ASP A 60 -2.23 3.79 5.29
N VAL A 61 -0.98 3.52 4.91
CA VAL A 61 -0.11 2.55 5.56
C VAL A 61 1.04 3.26 6.25
N HIS A 62 1.41 2.82 7.43
CA HIS A 62 2.64 3.28 8.09
C HIS A 62 3.78 2.36 7.69
N CYS A 63 4.65 2.81 6.81
CA CYS A 63 5.83 2.06 6.39
C CYS A 63 7.01 3.00 6.19
N GLY A 64 8.20 2.42 6.16
CA GLY A 64 9.42 3.22 6.01
C GLY A 64 9.51 3.93 4.66
N ASN A 65 10.34 4.96 4.62
CA ASN A 65 10.50 5.80 3.43
C ASN A 65 11.19 5.08 2.26
N HIS A 66 11.91 4.00 2.55
CA HIS A 66 12.72 3.29 1.55
C HIS A 66 12.00 2.09 0.97
N ASN A 67 11.07 1.53 1.71
CA ASN A 67 10.35 0.33 1.31
C ASN A 67 8.87 0.66 1.20
N GLY A 68 8.26 0.22 0.14
CA GLY A 68 6.83 0.32 0.01
C GLY A 68 6.12 -0.66 0.94
N PRO A 69 4.80 -0.69 0.94
CA PRO A 69 4.01 -1.55 1.83
C PRO A 69 4.08 -3.04 1.47
N SER A 70 4.76 -3.41 0.40
CA SER A 70 4.89 -4.80 -0.04
C SER A 70 3.53 -5.47 -0.24
N ALA A 71 2.57 -4.74 -0.77
CA ALA A 71 1.22 -5.25 -0.96
C ALA A 71 1.15 -6.22 -2.13
N THR A 72 0.33 -7.24 -2.00
CA THR A 72 0.03 -8.18 -3.08
C THR A 72 -1.40 -8.66 -2.98
N PHE A 73 -1.94 -9.14 -4.10
CA PHE A 73 -3.28 -9.74 -4.11
C PHE A 73 -3.23 -11.17 -3.58
N ILE A 74 -4.20 -11.52 -2.73
CA ILE A 74 -4.48 -12.90 -2.32
C ILE A 74 -5.59 -13.45 -3.21
N THR A 75 -6.61 -12.65 -3.44
CA THR A 75 -7.72 -12.92 -4.37
C THR A 75 -7.92 -11.68 -5.23
N ASN A 76 -8.91 -11.69 -6.10
CA ASN A 76 -9.24 -10.50 -6.91
C ASN A 76 -9.72 -9.31 -6.07
N SER A 77 -10.14 -9.54 -4.84
CA SER A 77 -10.68 -8.51 -3.95
C SER A 77 -9.86 -8.28 -2.69
N LEU A 78 -9.02 -9.23 -2.30
CA LEU A 78 -8.26 -9.16 -1.07
C LEU A 78 -6.78 -8.92 -1.34
N ILE A 79 -6.21 -7.95 -0.63
CA ILE A 79 -4.76 -7.70 -0.66
C ILE A 79 -4.20 -7.90 0.74
N VAL A 80 -2.94 -8.31 0.81
CA VAL A 80 -2.16 -8.32 2.04
C VAL A 80 -1.03 -7.32 1.92
N PHE A 81 -0.77 -6.57 2.98
CA PHE A 81 0.31 -5.60 3.01
C PHE A 81 0.89 -5.48 4.42
N ARG A 82 2.10 -4.94 4.48
CA ARG A 82 2.78 -4.68 5.73
C ARG A 82 2.39 -3.31 6.26
N ASP A 83 2.09 -3.23 7.55
CA ASP A 83 1.79 -2.00 8.25
C ASP A 83 2.51 -1.99 9.60
N VAL A 84 2.41 -0.90 10.33
CA VAL A 84 3.02 -0.73 11.65
C VAL A 84 1.94 -0.32 12.64
N GLU A 85 1.93 -0.99 13.80
CA GLU A 85 1.16 -0.56 14.97
C GLU A 85 2.11 0.01 16.00
N PHE A 86 1.67 1.05 16.68
CA PHE A 86 2.42 1.65 17.77
C PHE A 86 1.77 1.30 19.09
N GLU A 87 2.56 0.84 20.06
CA GLU A 87 2.10 0.63 21.42
C GLU A 87 2.21 1.94 22.18
N GLY A 88 1.08 2.43 22.68
CA GLY A 88 1.03 3.72 23.37
C GLY A 88 0.76 4.87 22.40
N ILE A 89 1.60 5.89 22.42
CA ILE A 89 1.42 7.08 21.57
C ILE A 89 1.95 6.78 20.17
N ALA A 90 1.12 7.05 19.16
CA ALA A 90 1.47 6.84 17.76
C ALA A 90 2.75 7.59 17.39
N GLY A 91 3.63 6.93 16.64
CA GLY A 91 4.93 7.46 16.24
C GLY A 91 6.04 7.27 17.28
N LYS A 92 5.74 6.65 18.40
CA LYS A 92 6.70 6.34 19.47
C LYS A 92 7.02 4.85 19.51
N GLU A 93 8.22 4.52 19.93
CA GLU A 93 8.60 3.14 20.21
C GLU A 93 7.87 2.63 21.46
N PRO A 94 7.58 1.29 21.54
CA PRO A 94 7.88 0.31 20.51
C PRO A 94 6.84 0.30 19.37
N SER A 95 7.32 -0.05 18.18
CA SER A 95 6.47 -0.28 17.03
C SER A 95 6.47 -1.77 16.68
N ILE A 96 5.36 -2.25 16.17
CA ILE A 96 5.17 -3.66 15.83
C ILE A 96 4.78 -3.76 14.38
N CYS A 97 5.45 -4.65 13.65
CA CYS A 97 5.09 -4.96 12.28
C CYS A 97 3.85 -5.86 12.26
N VAL A 98 2.88 -5.49 11.48
CA VAL A 98 1.65 -6.29 11.29
C VAL A 98 1.41 -6.48 9.80
N PHE A 99 0.78 -7.60 9.46
CA PHE A 99 0.21 -7.79 8.14
C PHE A 99 -1.30 -7.61 8.23
N ARG A 100 -1.84 -6.82 7.31
CA ARG A 100 -3.28 -6.60 7.21
C ARG A 100 -3.78 -7.20 5.92
N ILE A 101 -4.95 -7.83 5.99
CA ILE A 101 -5.67 -8.32 4.82
C ILE A 101 -6.90 -7.44 4.65
N LEU A 102 -6.95 -6.75 3.52
CA LEU A 102 -7.93 -5.71 3.24
C LEU A 102 -8.75 -6.09 2.02
N ASP A 103 -10.06 -5.86 2.12
CA ASP A 103 -10.97 -5.93 0.98
C ASP A 103 -10.89 -4.60 0.23
N VAL A 104 -10.41 -4.62 -1.01
CA VAL A 104 -10.23 -3.38 -1.79
C VAL A 104 -11.55 -2.77 -2.26
N ASP A 105 -12.63 -3.53 -2.30
CA ASP A 105 -13.93 -3.04 -2.73
C ASP A 105 -14.67 -2.31 -1.61
N THR A 106 -14.50 -2.76 -0.37
CA THR A 106 -15.17 -2.17 0.80
C THR A 106 -14.25 -1.25 1.60
N GLY A 107 -12.93 -1.40 1.46
CA GLY A 107 -11.95 -0.69 2.29
C GLY A 107 -11.81 -1.25 3.70
N GLU A 108 -12.42 -2.40 3.97
CA GLU A 108 -12.43 -3.00 5.29
C GLU A 108 -11.25 -3.94 5.50
N VAL A 109 -10.57 -3.78 6.63
CA VAL A 109 -9.54 -4.73 7.07
C VAL A 109 -10.25 -5.96 7.62
N LYS A 110 -10.05 -7.10 6.95
CA LYS A 110 -10.70 -8.37 7.32
C LYS A 110 -9.90 -9.14 8.35
N TYR A 111 -8.57 -9.13 8.25
CA TYR A 111 -7.70 -9.92 9.11
C TYR A 111 -6.43 -9.14 9.41
N LYS A 112 -5.85 -9.45 10.56
CA LYS A 112 -4.58 -8.90 10.98
C LYS A 112 -3.71 -10.02 11.53
N ILE A 113 -2.45 -10.07 11.07
CA ILE A 113 -1.45 -10.99 11.58
C ILE A 113 -0.40 -10.14 12.29
N ARG A 114 -0.29 -10.32 13.60
CA ARG A 114 0.61 -9.54 14.44
C ARG A 114 1.79 -10.40 14.87
N GLY A 115 3.00 -9.96 14.52
CA GLY A 115 4.21 -10.58 14.99
C GLY A 115 4.55 -10.16 16.41
N LYS A 116 5.26 -11.02 17.12
CA LYS A 116 5.83 -10.69 18.41
C LYS A 116 7.25 -10.16 18.19
N GLU A 117 7.56 -8.99 18.75
CA GLU A 117 8.90 -8.39 18.67
C GLU A 117 9.40 -8.21 17.24
N SER A 118 8.51 -7.87 16.31
CA SER A 118 8.90 -7.64 14.94
C SER A 118 9.24 -6.18 14.68
N HIS A 119 10.22 -5.97 13.81
CA HIS A 119 10.61 -4.64 13.39
C HIS A 119 10.21 -4.39 11.95
N CYS A 120 9.67 -3.21 11.68
CA CYS A 120 9.46 -2.71 10.34
C CYS A 120 10.55 -1.69 10.02
N ALA A 121 11.49 -2.12 9.22
CA ALA A 121 12.55 -1.23 8.75
C ALA A 121 12.03 -0.31 7.64
#